data_3c4fdc26742b593e14fd05c110383c7a
#
_entry.id   3c4fdc26742b593e14fd05c110383c7a
#
_cell.length_a   1.000
_cell.length_b   1.000
_cell.length_c   1.000
_cell.angle_alpha   90.00
_cell.angle_beta   90.00
_cell.angle_gamma   90.00
#
_symmetry.space_group_name_H-M   'P 1'
#
loop_
_entity.id
_entity.type
_entity.pdbx_description
1 polymer ?
#
loop_
_entity_poly.entity_id
_entity_poly.type
_entity_poly.pdbx_seq_one_letter_code
_entity_poly.pdbx_strand_id
1 'polypeptide(L)'
;MQPFPRQYAAPGQVPPGNLSPYYGTTFRPAWQQPNLRRPDRGPRLPVVLGCLLVPFLLIIGVGAIVNSSSQDTSSAPYTTSEPRITPMWTATPGRTAAPEKTATPRTRPSSQPTVSLPQVEVPSLPSWLPSREWKDLPTTSNKAPIGLIDHPVYKANYPVGKCPTPPKGFKNRESHTAYYESLIACLQEVWRPYLTALGVEQKSVDLVAYESNVNTPCGSDNQNLTAFYCPSNTTIYVSRKKYEYDADYGQYAAQTAIHEHFHHVQNQLGILSMSKKFDADEMEISRRIELQDICSTARLQLTLNLGITADDYKSFLKTPLGDEEHGTKETIIHWKNRGFYMTTLQGCNTWGVSSREVA
;
A
#
# COMPACT_ATOMS: atom_id res chain seq x y z
N MET A 1 -48.42 17.24 -40.66
CA MET A 1 -47.04 16.99 -40.17
C MET A 1 -47.13 16.49 -38.75
N GLN A 2 -47.02 15.20 -38.56
CA GLN A 2 -46.99 14.59 -37.22
C GLN A 2 -45.53 14.38 -36.80
N PRO A 3 -45.14 14.62 -35.52
CA PRO A 3 -43.78 14.40 -35.07
C PRO A 3 -43.58 12.92 -34.75
N PHE A 4 -42.43 12.39 -35.21
CA PHE A 4 -41.95 11.05 -34.92
C PHE A 4 -41.64 10.87 -33.44
N PRO A 5 -41.98 9.72 -32.81
CA PRO A 5 -41.60 9.43 -31.44
C PRO A 5 -40.10 9.12 -31.34
N ARG A 6 -39.43 9.79 -30.41
CA ARG A 6 -38.07 9.45 -30.00
C ARG A 6 -38.10 8.09 -29.27
N GLN A 7 -37.44 7.11 -29.84
CA GLN A 7 -37.09 5.87 -29.14
C GLN A 7 -36.03 6.16 -28.07
N TYR A 8 -36.39 5.97 -26.83
CA TYR A 8 -35.44 5.93 -25.73
C TYR A 8 -34.67 4.61 -25.83
N ALA A 9 -33.38 4.68 -26.04
CA ALA A 9 -32.46 3.54 -25.90
C ALA A 9 -32.42 3.15 -24.40
N ALA A 10 -32.54 1.86 -24.13
CA ALA A 10 -32.41 1.29 -22.80
C ALA A 10 -31.00 1.57 -22.24
N PRO A 11 -30.85 1.89 -20.93
CA PRO A 11 -29.55 2.10 -20.32
C PRO A 11 -28.80 0.78 -20.17
N GLY A 12 -27.56 0.74 -20.64
CA GLY A 12 -26.53 -0.12 -20.10
C GLY A 12 -26.26 -1.44 -20.81
N GLN A 13 -25.89 -1.40 -22.07
CA GLN A 13 -24.92 -2.37 -22.59
C GLN A 13 -23.59 -1.63 -22.78
N VAL A 14 -22.68 -1.81 -21.81
CA VAL A 14 -21.27 -1.50 -22.00
C VAL A 14 -20.78 -2.41 -23.14
N PRO A 15 -20.26 -1.88 -24.25
CA PRO A 15 -19.67 -2.73 -25.28
C PRO A 15 -18.54 -3.55 -24.64
N PRO A 16 -18.28 -4.80 -25.08
CA PRO A 16 -17.11 -5.55 -24.67
C PRO A 16 -15.89 -4.81 -25.21
N GLY A 17 -15.44 -3.80 -24.48
CA GLY A 17 -14.18 -3.12 -24.71
C GLY A 17 -13.07 -4.13 -24.50
N ASN A 18 -12.16 -4.23 -25.46
CA ASN A 18 -10.91 -4.97 -25.38
C ASN A 18 -10.26 -4.69 -24.01
N LEU A 19 -10.44 -5.64 -23.09
CA LEU A 19 -9.67 -5.68 -21.85
C LEU A 19 -8.23 -5.97 -22.26
N SER A 20 -7.43 -4.92 -22.25
CA SER A 20 -6.00 -4.99 -22.54
C SER A 20 -5.33 -5.94 -21.56
N PRO A 21 -4.41 -6.81 -22.02
CA PRO A 21 -3.66 -7.73 -21.17
C PRO A 21 -2.53 -6.97 -20.45
N TYR A 22 -2.86 -6.20 -19.42
CA TYR A 22 -1.89 -5.40 -18.65
C TYR A 22 -1.73 -5.90 -17.22
N TYR A 23 -1.66 -7.21 -17.02
CA TYR A 23 -1.20 -7.80 -15.78
C TYR A 23 -0.22 -8.92 -16.13
N GLY A 24 1.02 -8.56 -16.30
CA GLY A 24 2.08 -9.51 -16.66
C GLY A 24 3.47 -8.89 -16.60
N THR A 25 3.80 -8.26 -15.48
CA THR A 25 5.19 -8.02 -15.10
C THR A 25 5.30 -8.34 -13.62
N THR A 26 6.30 -9.10 -13.23
CA THR A 26 6.69 -9.41 -11.85
C THR A 26 7.11 -8.12 -11.14
N PHE A 27 6.15 -7.28 -10.79
CA PHE A 27 6.36 -6.08 -10.02
C PHE A 27 6.29 -6.45 -8.55
N ARG A 28 7.37 -6.20 -7.79
CA ARG A 28 7.32 -6.31 -6.33
C ARG A 28 6.60 -5.09 -5.77
N PRO A 29 5.63 -5.25 -4.87
CA PRO A 29 4.97 -4.13 -4.20
C PRO A 29 6.00 -3.18 -3.61
N ALA A 30 5.69 -1.89 -3.60
CA ALA A 30 6.60 -0.85 -3.12
C ALA A 30 7.12 -1.10 -1.69
N TRP A 31 6.34 -1.77 -0.83
CA TRP A 31 6.72 -2.14 0.53
C TRP A 31 7.58 -3.42 0.62
N GLN A 32 7.69 -4.22 -0.44
CA GLN A 32 8.55 -5.42 -0.52
C GLN A 32 9.92 -5.13 -1.13
N GLN A 33 10.15 -3.96 -1.73
CA GLN A 33 11.44 -3.65 -2.34
C GLN A 33 12.53 -3.61 -1.27
N PRO A 34 13.60 -4.42 -1.37
CA PRO A 34 14.72 -4.33 -0.45
C PRO A 34 15.38 -2.97 -0.63
N ASN A 35 15.77 -2.32 0.48
CA ASN A 35 16.61 -1.13 0.44
C ASN A 35 17.80 -1.43 -0.46
N LEU A 36 17.82 -0.91 -1.67
CA LEU A 36 18.91 -1.04 -2.61
C LEU A 36 20.13 -0.38 -1.98
N ARG A 37 21.01 -1.19 -1.35
CA ARG A 37 22.36 -0.76 -1.03
C ARG A 37 22.98 -0.28 -2.34
N ARG A 38 23.50 0.94 -2.34
CA ARG A 38 24.30 1.47 -3.46
C ARG A 38 25.32 0.39 -3.84
N PRO A 39 25.45 0.02 -5.12
CA PRO A 39 26.50 -0.88 -5.53
C PRO A 39 27.84 -0.25 -5.21
N ASP A 40 28.65 -0.92 -4.37
CA ASP A 40 30.04 -0.62 -4.20
C ASP A 40 30.71 -0.67 -5.56
N ARG A 41 31.35 0.41 -5.94
CA ARG A 41 32.16 0.51 -7.16
C ARG A 41 33.43 -0.38 -6.96
N GLY A 42 33.30 -1.68 -7.29
CA GLY A 42 34.45 -2.54 -7.46
C GLY A 42 35.30 -2.15 -8.69
N PRO A 43 36.58 -2.49 -8.72
CA PRO A 43 37.52 -2.04 -9.75
C PRO A 43 37.15 -2.61 -11.13
N ARG A 44 37.14 -1.73 -12.14
CA ARG A 44 36.89 -2.08 -13.55
C ARG A 44 38.11 -2.85 -14.09
N LEU A 45 37.96 -4.11 -14.43
CA LEU A 45 38.87 -4.86 -15.30
C LEU A 45 38.59 -4.53 -16.77
N PRO A 46 39.63 -4.37 -17.61
CA PRO A 46 39.44 -4.06 -19.03
C PRO A 46 39.04 -5.33 -19.80
N VAL A 47 37.91 -5.27 -20.51
CA VAL A 47 37.53 -6.30 -21.48
C VAL A 47 38.27 -6.06 -22.78
N VAL A 48 39.10 -7.05 -23.16
CA VAL A 48 39.87 -7.12 -24.42
C VAL A 48 38.89 -7.33 -25.60
N LEU A 49 39.12 -6.51 -26.62
CA LEU A 49 38.41 -6.47 -27.88
C LEU A 49 38.72 -7.68 -28.74
N GLY A 50 37.73 -8.41 -29.22
CA GLY A 50 37.80 -9.40 -30.29
C GLY A 50 37.05 -8.89 -31.51
N CYS A 51 37.81 -8.61 -32.58
CA CYS A 51 37.35 -8.17 -33.89
C CYS A 51 36.53 -9.23 -34.63
N LEU A 52 35.43 -8.83 -35.27
CA LEU A 52 35.03 -9.36 -36.59
C LEU A 52 34.36 -8.27 -37.42
N LEU A 53 34.96 -8.03 -38.57
CA LEU A 53 34.63 -7.11 -39.65
C LEU A 53 33.45 -7.60 -40.47
N VAL A 54 32.55 -6.72 -40.90
CA VAL A 54 31.95 -6.68 -42.25
C VAL A 54 31.49 -5.24 -42.55
N PRO A 55 31.75 -4.70 -43.75
CA PRO A 55 31.58 -3.29 -44.13
C PRO A 55 30.28 -3.06 -44.91
N PHE A 56 29.78 -1.82 -44.95
CA PHE A 56 29.31 -1.19 -46.21
C PHE A 56 28.79 0.26 -46.00
N LEU A 57 29.46 1.16 -46.73
CA LEU A 57 29.06 2.39 -47.45
C LEU A 57 28.40 3.58 -46.67
N LEU A 58 29.18 4.63 -46.53
CA LEU A 58 29.23 5.95 -47.18
C LEU A 58 27.88 6.67 -47.43
N ILE A 59 27.71 7.85 -46.79
CA ILE A 59 27.43 9.14 -47.51
C ILE A 59 27.90 10.31 -46.64
N ILE A 60 28.52 11.23 -47.33
CA ILE A 60 29.26 12.45 -47.00
C ILE A 60 28.34 13.56 -46.52
N GLY A 61 28.79 14.39 -45.56
CA GLY A 61 28.21 15.68 -45.27
C GLY A 61 29.13 16.53 -44.37
N VAL A 62 29.78 17.49 -44.99
CA VAL A 62 30.80 18.42 -44.50
C VAL A 62 30.23 19.50 -43.60
N GLY A 63 30.99 19.96 -42.62
CA GLY A 63 30.82 21.32 -42.08
C GLY A 63 31.09 21.54 -40.60
N ALA A 64 32.19 21.95 -40.34
CA ALA A 64 32.80 23.13 -39.69
C ALA A 64 33.21 22.99 -38.22
N ILE A 65 34.49 23.22 -38.08
CA ILE A 65 35.35 23.40 -36.93
C ILE A 65 35.05 24.75 -36.25
N VAL A 66 34.98 24.79 -34.91
CA VAL A 66 35.54 25.92 -34.16
C VAL A 66 36.18 25.44 -32.88
N ASN A 67 37.38 25.87 -32.69
CA ASN A 67 38.40 25.61 -31.67
C ASN A 67 38.30 26.70 -30.57
N SER A 68 38.57 26.34 -29.31
CA SER A 68 39.20 27.19 -28.27
C SER A 68 39.29 26.45 -26.97
N SER A 69 40.43 25.96 -26.62
CA SER A 69 41.52 26.43 -25.76
C SER A 69 41.20 26.48 -24.25
N SER A 70 41.85 25.51 -23.60
CA SER A 70 42.51 25.43 -22.30
C SER A 70 42.48 26.64 -21.35
N GLN A 71 42.24 26.32 -20.04
CA GLN A 71 43.12 26.85 -18.98
C GLN A 71 43.09 25.91 -17.75
N ASP A 72 44.30 25.48 -17.37
CA ASP A 72 44.68 24.85 -16.13
C ASP A 72 44.54 25.81 -14.94
N THR A 73 44.13 25.29 -13.77
CA THR A 73 44.61 25.80 -12.49
C THR A 73 44.57 24.69 -11.41
N SER A 74 45.68 24.14 -11.15
CA SER A 74 46.41 23.98 -9.86
C SER A 74 45.63 23.47 -8.65
N SER A 75 46.00 22.29 -8.32
CA SER A 75 45.77 21.52 -7.10
C SER A 75 46.52 22.06 -5.86
N ALA A 76 45.87 21.99 -4.69
CA ALA A 76 46.57 21.93 -3.40
C ALA A 76 45.98 20.81 -2.53
N PRO A 77 46.77 20.02 -1.82
CA PRO A 77 46.32 18.86 -1.08
C PRO A 77 45.89 19.26 0.35
N TYR A 78 44.70 18.84 0.75
CA TYR A 78 44.27 18.88 2.15
C TYR A 78 44.65 17.57 2.84
N THR A 79 45.55 17.66 3.80
CA THR A 79 45.88 16.64 4.80
C THR A 79 44.73 16.53 5.82
N THR A 80 44.09 15.39 5.86
CA THR A 80 43.14 15.03 6.90
C THR A 80 43.87 14.31 8.02
N SER A 81 43.97 14.94 9.17
CA SER A 81 44.41 14.29 10.42
C SER A 81 43.17 13.66 11.11
N GLU A 82 43.20 12.36 11.21
CA GLU A 82 42.30 11.54 11.99
C GLU A 82 42.63 11.65 13.50
N PRO A 83 41.62 11.85 14.40
CA PRO A 83 41.86 11.66 15.83
C PRO A 83 41.65 10.18 16.19
N ARG A 84 42.74 9.57 16.56
CA ARG A 84 42.81 8.22 17.13
C ARG A 84 42.25 8.22 18.54
N ILE A 85 41.11 7.60 18.77
CA ILE A 85 40.55 7.36 20.10
C ILE A 85 40.97 5.97 20.57
N THR A 86 41.86 5.94 21.55
CA THR A 86 42.26 4.76 22.32
C THR A 86 41.27 4.55 23.47
N PRO A 87 40.68 3.36 23.68
CA PRO A 87 39.93 3.07 24.88
C PRO A 87 40.89 2.60 25.99
N MET A 88 40.99 3.41 27.03
CA MET A 88 41.72 3.09 28.24
C MET A 88 40.79 2.40 29.23
N TRP A 89 40.88 1.09 29.38
CA TRP A 89 40.32 0.32 30.47
C TRP A 89 41.39 -0.01 31.47
N THR A 90 41.44 0.71 32.57
CA THR A 90 42.24 0.33 33.76
C THR A 90 41.34 -0.47 34.69
N ALA A 91 41.68 -1.71 34.89
CA ALA A 91 41.07 -2.59 35.89
C ALA A 91 41.66 -2.24 37.27
N THR A 92 40.79 -1.96 38.23
CA THR A 92 41.14 -1.88 39.64
C THR A 92 40.74 -3.18 40.33
N PRO A 93 41.61 -3.83 41.10
CA PRO A 93 41.26 -5.08 41.79
C PRO A 93 40.67 -4.84 43.17
N GLY A 94 39.66 -5.65 43.47
CA GLY A 94 39.42 -6.12 44.82
C GLY A 94 38.56 -5.29 45.75
N ARG A 95 37.27 -5.65 45.85
CA ARG A 95 36.52 -5.46 47.12
C ARG A 95 35.71 -6.74 47.40
N THR A 96 36.01 -7.35 48.51
CA THR A 96 35.43 -8.56 49.09
C THR A 96 33.92 -8.39 49.29
N ALA A 97 33.13 -9.33 48.76
CA ALA A 97 31.70 -9.35 48.82
C ALA A 97 31.19 -9.66 50.24
N ALA A 98 30.27 -8.86 50.73
CA ALA A 98 29.46 -9.15 51.92
C ALA A 98 28.25 -10.04 51.50
N PRO A 99 27.70 -10.86 52.39
CA PRO A 99 26.69 -11.85 52.03
C PRO A 99 25.36 -11.21 51.58
N GLU A 100 24.94 -11.67 50.42
CA GLU A 100 23.70 -11.28 49.73
C GLU A 100 22.46 -11.71 50.56
N LYS A 101 21.69 -10.73 50.98
CA LYS A 101 20.37 -11.00 51.56
C LYS A 101 19.43 -11.44 50.43
N THR A 102 18.92 -12.66 50.53
CA THR A 102 17.91 -13.24 49.66
C THR A 102 16.72 -12.28 49.51
N ALA A 103 16.65 -11.62 48.34
CA ALA A 103 15.52 -10.77 47.99
C ALA A 103 14.33 -11.64 47.59
N THR A 104 13.26 -11.56 48.29
CA THR A 104 11.95 -12.13 47.95
C THR A 104 11.53 -11.66 46.53
N PRO A 105 11.04 -12.55 45.66
CA PRO A 105 10.57 -12.16 44.33
C PRO A 105 9.42 -11.16 44.46
N ARG A 106 9.69 -9.91 44.14
CA ARG A 106 8.65 -8.90 44.00
C ARG A 106 7.89 -9.23 42.74
N THR A 107 6.71 -9.82 42.86
CA THR A 107 5.72 -9.94 41.79
C THR A 107 5.38 -8.52 41.31
N ARG A 108 5.92 -8.16 40.15
CA ARG A 108 5.59 -6.93 39.44
C ARG A 108 4.15 -7.11 38.94
N PRO A 109 3.20 -6.24 39.31
CA PRO A 109 1.88 -6.26 38.68
C PRO A 109 2.07 -5.96 37.20
N SER A 110 1.87 -6.95 36.36
CA SER A 110 1.77 -6.78 34.90
C SER A 110 0.37 -6.25 34.58
N SER A 111 0.11 -4.99 34.95
CA SER A 111 -1.01 -4.27 34.34
C SER A 111 -0.51 -3.65 33.04
N GLN A 112 -0.57 -4.41 31.95
CA GLN A 112 -0.59 -3.78 30.63
C GLN A 112 -1.79 -2.84 30.64
N PRO A 113 -1.61 -1.56 30.24
CA PRO A 113 -2.73 -0.64 30.10
C PRO A 113 -3.73 -1.28 29.12
N THR A 114 -4.96 -1.44 29.57
CA THR A 114 -6.05 -1.93 28.74
C THR A 114 -6.31 -0.86 27.67
N VAL A 115 -5.96 -1.14 26.42
CA VAL A 115 -6.24 -0.26 25.29
C VAL A 115 -7.76 -0.16 25.12
N SER A 116 -8.33 1.02 25.32
CA SER A 116 -9.76 1.29 25.08
C SER A 116 -9.91 1.82 23.65
N LEU A 117 -10.28 0.94 22.72
CA LEU A 117 -10.58 1.33 21.34
C LEU A 117 -11.92 2.07 21.24
N PRO A 118 -12.09 2.96 20.24
CA PRO A 118 -13.36 3.63 20.02
C PRO A 118 -14.49 2.60 19.84
N GLN A 119 -15.57 2.78 20.61
CA GLN A 119 -16.79 1.99 20.46
C GLN A 119 -17.75 2.82 19.64
N VAL A 120 -17.82 2.53 18.36
CA VAL A 120 -18.73 3.19 17.41
C VAL A 120 -19.84 2.22 17.03
N GLU A 121 -21.05 2.74 16.91
CA GLU A 121 -22.17 1.95 16.37
C GLU A 121 -21.99 1.81 14.86
N VAL A 122 -21.75 0.57 14.42
CA VAL A 122 -21.60 0.26 13.01
C VAL A 122 -22.99 0.22 12.36
N PRO A 123 -23.22 0.93 11.25
CA PRO A 123 -24.48 0.93 10.55
C PRO A 123 -24.96 -0.49 10.20
N SER A 124 -26.28 -0.71 10.31
CA SER A 124 -26.90 -1.95 9.85
C SER A 124 -26.60 -2.21 8.37
N LEU A 125 -26.59 -3.47 7.99
CA LEU A 125 -26.39 -3.83 6.59
C LEU A 125 -27.52 -3.31 5.72
N PRO A 126 -27.23 -2.81 4.51
CA PRO A 126 -28.25 -2.37 3.58
C PRO A 126 -29.21 -3.51 3.23
N SER A 127 -30.50 -3.22 3.09
CA SER A 127 -31.52 -4.21 2.76
C SER A 127 -31.35 -4.88 1.40
N TRP A 128 -30.59 -4.25 0.49
CA TRP A 128 -30.26 -4.82 -0.81
C TRP A 128 -29.10 -5.82 -0.76
N LEU A 129 -28.34 -5.88 0.36
CA LEU A 129 -27.26 -6.84 0.51
C LEU A 129 -27.84 -8.22 0.81
N PRO A 130 -27.51 -9.29 0.05
CA PRO A 130 -28.05 -10.62 0.28
C PRO A 130 -27.73 -11.12 1.68
N SER A 131 -28.66 -11.80 2.34
CA SER A 131 -28.39 -12.43 3.63
C SER A 131 -27.30 -13.49 3.47
N ARG A 132 -26.27 -13.43 4.30
CA ARG A 132 -25.12 -14.35 4.29
C ARG A 132 -24.50 -14.45 5.65
N GLU A 133 -24.20 -15.68 6.05
CA GLU A 133 -23.39 -15.95 7.24
C GLU A 133 -21.94 -16.19 6.87
N TRP A 134 -21.04 -15.71 7.71
CA TRP A 134 -19.61 -15.86 7.55
C TRP A 134 -19.03 -16.51 8.81
N LYS A 135 -18.18 -17.49 8.62
CA LYS A 135 -17.44 -18.11 9.75
C LYS A 135 -16.44 -17.12 10.33
N ASP A 136 -16.26 -17.18 11.64
CA ASP A 136 -15.20 -16.44 12.30
C ASP A 136 -13.83 -16.87 11.78
N LEU A 137 -12.92 -15.90 11.72
CA LEU A 137 -11.54 -16.17 11.34
C LEU A 137 -10.71 -16.59 12.56
N PRO A 138 -9.68 -17.44 12.38
CA PRO A 138 -8.76 -17.80 13.44
C PRO A 138 -8.11 -16.56 14.06
N THR A 139 -7.95 -16.58 15.38
CA THR A 139 -7.27 -15.52 16.16
C THR A 139 -5.87 -15.93 16.59
N THR A 140 -5.43 -17.13 16.22
CA THR A 140 -4.10 -17.68 16.51
C THR A 140 -3.52 -18.34 15.27
N SER A 141 -2.20 -18.27 15.12
CA SER A 141 -1.45 -18.96 14.07
C SER A 141 -0.03 -19.21 14.55
N ASN A 142 0.52 -20.37 14.25
CA ASN A 142 1.93 -20.67 14.50
C ASN A 142 2.88 -20.05 13.47
N LYS A 143 2.35 -19.53 12.37
CA LYS A 143 3.11 -18.83 11.31
C LYS A 143 3.21 -17.32 11.56
N ALA A 144 2.27 -16.74 12.28
CA ALA A 144 2.22 -15.31 12.52
C ALA A 144 3.05 -14.92 13.74
N PRO A 145 3.88 -13.87 13.66
CA PRO A 145 4.55 -13.31 14.83
C PRO A 145 3.52 -12.72 15.79
N ILE A 146 3.86 -12.71 17.08
CA ILE A 146 3.09 -12.00 18.10
C ILE A 146 2.90 -10.54 17.69
N GLY A 147 1.71 -10.03 17.84
CA GLY A 147 1.34 -8.66 17.46
C GLY A 147 0.85 -8.51 16.02
N LEU A 148 0.97 -9.53 15.17
CA LEU A 148 0.45 -9.50 13.81
C LEU A 148 -0.98 -10.01 13.74
N ILE A 149 -1.24 -11.25 14.18
CA ILE A 149 -2.58 -11.86 14.13
C ILE A 149 -3.49 -11.36 15.27
N ASP A 150 -2.92 -11.08 16.42
CA ASP A 150 -3.60 -10.65 17.64
C ASP A 150 -3.46 -9.14 17.90
N HIS A 151 -3.14 -8.35 16.85
CA HIS A 151 -3.01 -6.91 16.97
C HIS A 151 -4.28 -6.31 17.57
N PRO A 152 -4.17 -5.41 18.57
CA PRO A 152 -5.34 -4.86 19.27
C PRO A 152 -6.37 -4.23 18.34
N VAL A 153 -5.97 -3.69 17.19
CA VAL A 153 -6.86 -3.08 16.20
C VAL A 153 -7.95 -4.03 15.71
N TYR A 154 -7.69 -5.34 15.68
CA TYR A 154 -8.69 -6.32 15.22
C TYR A 154 -9.91 -6.43 16.12
N LYS A 155 -9.81 -5.97 17.37
CA LYS A 155 -10.95 -5.88 18.31
C LYS A 155 -11.83 -4.66 18.06
N ALA A 156 -11.39 -3.73 17.22
CA ALA A 156 -12.15 -2.53 16.90
C ALA A 156 -13.26 -2.81 15.89
N ASN A 157 -14.37 -2.09 16.04
CA ASN A 157 -15.32 -1.91 14.96
C ASN A 157 -14.68 -1.07 13.85
N TYR A 158 -15.19 -1.21 12.62
CA TYR A 158 -14.77 -0.32 11.53
C TYR A 158 -15.10 1.14 11.86
N PRO A 159 -14.23 2.09 11.47
CA PRO A 159 -14.56 3.50 11.58
C PRO A 159 -15.87 3.83 10.85
N VAL A 160 -16.64 4.72 11.46
CA VAL A 160 -17.89 5.24 10.91
C VAL A 160 -17.73 6.73 10.68
N GLY A 161 -18.16 7.21 9.54
CA GLY A 161 -18.05 8.61 9.19
C GLY A 161 -18.98 9.01 8.04
N LYS A 162 -18.98 10.30 7.75
CA LYS A 162 -19.65 10.84 6.56
C LYS A 162 -18.60 11.49 5.68
N CYS A 163 -17.99 10.70 4.82
CA CYS A 163 -17.00 11.17 3.87
C CYS A 163 -17.63 11.66 2.56
N PRO A 164 -16.88 12.39 1.73
CA PRO A 164 -17.36 12.87 0.44
C PRO A 164 -17.83 11.72 -0.44
N THR A 165 -19.11 11.73 -0.83
CA THR A 165 -19.66 10.78 -1.79
C THR A 165 -19.04 11.02 -3.17
N PRO A 166 -18.58 9.97 -3.87
CA PRO A 166 -18.01 10.15 -5.20
C PRO A 166 -19.07 10.66 -6.20
N PRO A 167 -18.69 11.52 -7.13
CA PRO A 167 -19.56 11.90 -8.23
C PRO A 167 -19.85 10.70 -9.14
N LYS A 168 -20.84 10.78 -10.00
CA LYS A 168 -21.08 9.74 -11.02
C LYS A 168 -19.88 9.57 -11.95
N GLY A 169 -19.18 10.66 -12.26
CA GLY A 169 -17.96 10.71 -13.05
C GLY A 169 -17.25 12.03 -12.85
N PHE A 170 -16.04 12.17 -13.37
CA PHE A 170 -15.20 13.34 -13.22
C PHE A 170 -15.11 14.15 -14.52
N LYS A 171 -15.23 15.47 -14.41
CA LYS A 171 -15.16 16.37 -15.58
C LYS A 171 -13.73 16.48 -16.15
N ASN A 172 -12.74 16.40 -15.29
CA ASN A 172 -11.32 16.55 -15.62
C ASN A 172 -10.44 15.98 -14.50
N ARG A 173 -9.14 15.93 -14.71
CA ARG A 173 -8.16 15.43 -13.72
C ARG A 173 -8.14 16.23 -12.44
N GLU A 174 -8.31 17.53 -12.51
CA GLU A 174 -8.32 18.39 -11.32
C GLU A 174 -9.46 18.02 -10.40
N SER A 175 -10.67 17.79 -10.93
CA SER A 175 -11.82 17.33 -10.13
C SER A 175 -11.64 15.92 -9.58
N HIS A 176 -10.94 15.04 -10.28
CA HIS A 176 -10.59 13.71 -9.82
C HIS A 176 -9.57 13.77 -8.67
N THR A 177 -8.48 14.54 -8.85
CA THR A 177 -7.46 14.73 -7.81
C THR A 177 -8.07 15.37 -6.56
N ALA A 178 -8.86 16.42 -6.70
CA ALA A 178 -9.53 17.07 -5.59
C ALA A 178 -10.47 16.13 -4.82
N TYR A 179 -11.12 15.19 -5.50
CA TYR A 179 -11.91 14.16 -4.84
C TYR A 179 -11.03 13.23 -3.99
N TYR A 180 -9.90 12.74 -4.53
CA TYR A 180 -8.96 11.93 -3.77
C TYR A 180 -8.45 12.67 -2.53
N GLU A 181 -8.02 13.93 -2.67
CA GLU A 181 -7.56 14.77 -1.56
C GLU A 181 -8.63 14.88 -0.46
N SER A 182 -9.88 15.16 -0.85
CA SER A 182 -10.98 15.32 0.10
C SER A 182 -11.36 14.02 0.81
N LEU A 183 -11.32 12.88 0.09
CA LEU A 183 -11.61 11.58 0.68
C LEU A 183 -10.47 11.12 1.61
N ILE A 184 -9.23 11.29 1.20
CA ILE A 184 -8.05 10.95 2.02
C ILE A 184 -8.04 11.79 3.31
N ALA A 185 -8.34 13.07 3.24
CA ALA A 185 -8.47 13.92 4.43
C ALA A 185 -9.55 13.38 5.39
N CYS A 186 -10.72 12.99 4.87
CA CYS A 186 -11.76 12.36 5.68
C CYS A 186 -11.30 11.03 6.29
N LEU A 187 -10.61 10.19 5.53
CA LEU A 187 -10.08 8.90 5.99
C LEU A 187 -9.09 9.10 7.15
N GLN A 188 -8.21 10.08 7.07
CA GLN A 188 -7.29 10.42 8.17
C GLN A 188 -8.04 10.80 9.44
N GLU A 189 -9.12 11.58 9.33
CA GLU A 189 -9.92 12.00 10.49
C GLU A 189 -10.66 10.82 11.14
N VAL A 190 -11.24 9.91 10.36
CA VAL A 190 -11.99 8.77 10.94
C VAL A 190 -11.08 7.72 11.54
N TRP A 191 -9.82 7.60 11.08
CA TRP A 191 -8.82 6.69 11.66
C TRP A 191 -8.08 7.27 12.88
N ARG A 192 -8.03 8.59 13.04
CA ARG A 192 -7.32 9.29 14.12
C ARG A 192 -7.65 8.74 15.52
N PRO A 193 -8.92 8.57 15.93
CA PRO A 193 -9.25 8.06 17.26
C PRO A 193 -8.69 6.65 17.52
N TYR A 194 -8.64 5.79 16.48
CA TYR A 194 -8.13 4.42 16.59
C TYR A 194 -6.61 4.41 16.78
N LEU A 195 -5.88 5.17 15.97
CA LEU A 195 -4.43 5.30 16.08
C LEU A 195 -4.05 5.90 17.44
N THR A 196 -4.74 6.95 17.87
CA THR A 196 -4.51 7.57 19.17
C THR A 196 -4.74 6.59 20.34
N ALA A 197 -5.84 5.82 20.30
CA ALA A 197 -6.14 4.82 21.32
C ALA A 197 -5.08 3.71 21.39
N LEU A 198 -4.44 3.40 20.27
CA LEU A 198 -3.35 2.44 20.18
C LEU A 198 -1.97 3.04 20.51
N GLY A 199 -1.91 4.32 20.86
CA GLY A 199 -0.64 5.01 21.13
C GLY A 199 0.21 5.24 19.87
N VAL A 200 -0.40 5.20 18.70
CA VAL A 200 0.27 5.42 17.42
C VAL A 200 0.14 6.91 17.05
N GLU A 201 1.28 7.56 16.84
CA GLU A 201 1.30 8.92 16.29
C GLU A 201 0.82 8.87 14.83
N GLN A 202 -0.25 9.59 14.54
CA GLN A 202 -0.78 9.67 13.19
C GLN A 202 0.15 10.50 12.31
N LYS A 203 0.68 9.87 11.26
CA LYS A 203 1.40 10.57 10.19
C LYS A 203 0.41 10.97 9.11
N SER A 204 0.58 12.15 8.56
CA SER A 204 -0.18 12.56 7.37
C SER A 204 0.24 11.71 6.17
N VAL A 205 -0.70 11.51 5.26
CA VAL A 205 -0.43 10.92 3.96
C VAL A 205 -0.56 11.99 2.89
N ASP A 206 0.43 12.07 2.02
CA ASP A 206 0.43 12.98 0.87
C ASP A 206 -0.19 12.32 -0.35
N LEU A 207 -0.67 13.11 -1.30
CA LEU A 207 -1.18 12.67 -2.59
C LEU A 207 -0.35 13.27 -3.73
N VAL A 208 0.09 12.43 -4.65
CA VAL A 208 0.79 12.85 -5.87
C VAL A 208 0.10 12.26 -7.10
N ALA A 209 -0.46 13.12 -7.92
CA ALA A 209 -0.96 12.75 -9.25
C ALA A 209 0.21 12.77 -10.26
N TYR A 210 0.41 11.68 -11.03
CA TYR A 210 1.48 11.58 -12.02
C TYR A 210 0.97 11.15 -13.40
N GLU A 211 1.76 11.40 -14.45
CA GLU A 211 1.35 11.13 -15.84
C GLU A 211 1.53 9.65 -16.23
N SER A 212 2.76 9.20 -16.35
CA SER A 212 3.06 7.86 -16.86
C SER A 212 4.05 7.10 -15.98
N ASN A 213 4.96 7.80 -15.33
CA ASN A 213 5.94 7.24 -14.42
C ASN A 213 6.39 8.31 -13.42
N VAL A 214 6.77 7.91 -12.22
CA VAL A 214 7.25 8.81 -11.17
C VAL A 214 8.40 8.15 -10.40
N ASN A 215 9.42 8.93 -10.09
CA ASN A 215 10.53 8.44 -9.26
C ASN A 215 10.20 8.61 -7.78
N THR A 216 10.17 7.50 -7.04
CA THR A 216 9.80 7.47 -5.62
C THR A 216 10.81 6.69 -4.79
N PRO A 217 10.84 6.86 -3.46
CA PRO A 217 11.66 6.00 -2.60
C PRO A 217 11.30 4.50 -2.65
N CYS A 218 10.09 4.18 -3.16
CA CYS A 218 9.61 2.81 -3.31
C CYS A 218 9.91 2.22 -4.71
N GLY A 219 10.52 2.99 -5.59
CA GLY A 219 10.91 2.57 -6.94
C GLY A 219 10.50 3.57 -8.02
N SER A 220 10.96 3.30 -9.23
CA SER A 220 10.72 4.14 -10.40
C SER A 220 10.03 3.40 -11.55
N ASP A 221 9.86 2.09 -11.47
CA ASP A 221 9.15 1.28 -12.48
C ASP A 221 7.67 1.12 -12.10
N ASN A 222 6.91 2.19 -12.24
CA ASN A 222 5.50 2.25 -11.86
C ASN A 222 4.58 2.71 -13.00
N GLN A 223 5.07 2.68 -14.24
CA GLN A 223 4.33 3.10 -15.43
C GLN A 223 3.06 2.28 -15.70
N ASN A 224 3.01 1.04 -15.17
CA ASN A 224 1.86 0.15 -15.30
C ASN A 224 0.89 0.20 -14.12
N LEU A 225 1.27 0.89 -13.04
CA LEU A 225 0.42 1.06 -11.87
C LEU A 225 -0.64 2.13 -12.11
N THR A 226 -1.83 1.90 -11.62
CA THR A 226 -2.91 2.90 -11.65
C THR A 226 -2.87 3.79 -10.42
N ALA A 227 -2.61 3.20 -9.26
CA ALA A 227 -2.34 3.86 -8.00
C ALA A 227 -1.44 2.97 -7.14
N PHE A 228 -0.77 3.54 -6.14
CA PHE A 228 -0.04 2.80 -5.11
C PHE A 228 0.31 3.69 -3.91
N TYR A 229 0.39 3.08 -2.74
CA TYR A 229 0.92 3.70 -1.54
C TYR A 229 2.42 3.41 -1.38
N CYS A 230 3.22 4.44 -1.11
CA CYS A 230 4.63 4.28 -0.78
C CYS A 230 4.88 4.49 0.72
N PRO A 231 5.16 3.43 1.49
CA PRO A 231 5.36 3.54 2.94
C PRO A 231 6.62 4.31 3.34
N SER A 232 7.61 4.41 2.44
CA SER A 232 8.89 5.08 2.73
C SER A 232 8.76 6.60 2.87
N ASN A 233 7.78 7.20 2.21
CA ASN A 233 7.51 8.64 2.29
C ASN A 233 6.03 8.96 2.59
N THR A 234 5.24 7.96 2.97
CA THR A 234 3.82 8.09 3.33
C THR A 234 2.98 8.80 2.26
N THR A 235 3.20 8.45 0.98
CA THR A 235 2.55 9.12 -0.15
C THR A 235 1.71 8.14 -0.95
N ILE A 236 0.49 8.54 -1.31
CA ILE A 236 -0.36 7.85 -2.29
C ILE A 236 -0.08 8.47 -3.66
N TYR A 237 0.24 7.63 -4.63
CA TYR A 237 0.48 8.02 -6.01
C TYR A 237 -0.69 7.56 -6.89
N VAL A 238 -1.22 8.47 -7.72
CA VAL A 238 -2.36 8.20 -8.60
C VAL A 238 -2.01 8.60 -10.02
N SER A 239 -2.02 7.64 -10.93
CA SER A 239 -1.62 7.86 -12.32
C SER A 239 -2.73 8.48 -13.16
N ARG A 240 -2.35 9.02 -14.32
CA ARG A 240 -3.31 9.45 -15.34
C ARG A 240 -4.20 8.30 -15.81
N LYS A 241 -3.65 7.08 -15.92
CA LYS A 241 -4.45 5.89 -16.26
C LYS A 241 -5.60 5.67 -15.29
N LYS A 242 -5.36 5.91 -13.97
CA LYS A 242 -6.42 5.78 -12.97
C LYS A 242 -7.56 6.77 -13.22
N TYR A 243 -7.23 8.03 -13.54
CA TYR A 243 -8.26 8.99 -13.94
C TYR A 243 -9.09 8.51 -15.14
N GLU A 244 -8.44 7.94 -16.16
CA GLU A 244 -9.13 7.41 -17.34
C GLU A 244 -10.11 6.26 -17.00
N TYR A 245 -9.77 5.42 -16.01
CA TYR A 245 -10.68 4.37 -15.52
C TYR A 245 -11.82 4.92 -14.67
N ASP A 246 -11.58 5.98 -13.91
CA ASP A 246 -12.56 6.55 -12.97
C ASP A 246 -13.48 7.57 -13.63
N ALA A 247 -13.12 8.05 -14.82
CA ALA A 247 -13.76 9.21 -15.46
C ALA A 247 -15.28 9.09 -15.53
N ASP A 248 -15.80 7.89 -15.80
CA ASP A 248 -17.22 7.63 -15.96
C ASP A 248 -17.87 6.95 -14.72
N TYR A 249 -17.05 6.58 -13.71
CA TYR A 249 -17.56 5.83 -12.55
C TYR A 249 -16.80 6.14 -11.27
N GLY A 250 -17.24 7.19 -10.59
CA GLY A 250 -16.53 7.71 -9.40
C GLY A 250 -16.43 6.75 -8.22
N GLN A 251 -17.25 5.69 -8.13
CA GLN A 251 -17.12 4.68 -7.08
C GLN A 251 -15.80 3.89 -7.18
N TYR A 252 -15.18 3.78 -8.37
CA TYR A 252 -13.87 3.20 -8.50
C TYR A 252 -12.76 4.09 -7.89
N ALA A 253 -12.91 5.42 -8.02
CA ALA A 253 -12.01 6.35 -7.35
C ALA A 253 -12.11 6.22 -5.83
N ALA A 254 -13.33 6.15 -5.28
CA ALA A 254 -13.55 5.95 -3.85
C ALA A 254 -12.91 4.64 -3.36
N GLN A 255 -13.13 3.54 -4.09
CA GLN A 255 -12.57 2.23 -3.75
C GLN A 255 -11.04 2.27 -3.69
N THR A 256 -10.40 2.87 -4.71
CA THR A 256 -8.94 2.96 -4.77
C THR A 256 -8.39 3.88 -3.69
N ALA A 257 -9.00 5.04 -3.45
CA ALA A 257 -8.54 5.96 -2.41
C ALA A 257 -8.60 5.33 -1.00
N ILE A 258 -9.63 4.53 -0.71
CA ILE A 258 -9.75 3.79 0.56
C ILE A 258 -8.67 2.70 0.63
N HIS A 259 -8.45 1.96 -0.45
CA HIS A 259 -7.46 0.89 -0.54
C HIS A 259 -6.05 1.44 -0.27
N GLU A 260 -5.61 2.41 -1.02
CA GLU A 260 -4.26 2.99 -0.82
C GLU A 260 -4.10 3.64 0.57
N HIS A 261 -5.18 4.25 1.08
CA HIS A 261 -5.15 4.80 2.44
C HIS A 261 -5.14 3.69 3.51
N PHE A 262 -5.77 2.54 3.28
CA PHE A 262 -5.73 1.44 4.25
C PHE A 262 -4.33 0.82 4.33
N HIS A 263 -3.57 0.76 3.24
CA HIS A 263 -2.14 0.46 3.29
C HIS A 263 -1.37 1.45 4.18
N HIS A 264 -1.73 2.74 4.16
CA HIS A 264 -1.16 3.70 5.09
C HIS A 264 -1.51 3.36 6.55
N VAL A 265 -2.73 2.95 6.84
CA VAL A 265 -3.15 2.47 8.18
C VAL A 265 -2.37 1.22 8.57
N GLN A 266 -2.26 0.22 7.70
CA GLN A 266 -1.44 -0.99 7.93
C GLN A 266 0.02 -0.64 8.24
N ASN A 267 0.59 0.35 7.55
CA ASN A 267 1.94 0.83 7.80
C ASN A 267 2.07 1.48 9.18
N GLN A 268 1.17 2.39 9.54
CA GLN A 268 1.18 3.06 10.85
C GLN A 268 1.01 2.09 12.01
N LEU A 269 0.15 1.08 11.87
CA LEU A 269 -0.05 0.01 12.84
C LEU A 269 1.13 -0.98 12.91
N GLY A 270 2.13 -0.84 12.04
CA GLY A 270 3.27 -1.75 11.98
C GLY A 270 2.96 -3.11 11.34
N ILE A 271 1.76 -3.31 10.79
CA ILE A 271 1.35 -4.57 10.13
C ILE A 271 2.31 -4.87 8.97
N LEU A 272 2.64 -3.88 8.12
CA LEU A 272 3.58 -4.07 7.00
C LEU A 272 5.00 -4.45 7.46
N SER A 273 5.44 -3.99 8.61
CA SER A 273 6.75 -4.37 9.14
C SER A 273 6.75 -5.74 9.81
N MET A 274 5.66 -6.07 10.51
CA MET A 274 5.49 -7.38 11.16
C MET A 274 5.23 -8.50 10.15
N SER A 275 4.56 -8.21 9.05
CA SER A 275 4.27 -9.20 7.99
C SER A 275 5.53 -9.82 7.41
N LYS A 276 6.64 -9.07 7.36
CA LYS A 276 7.97 -9.59 6.91
C LYS A 276 8.52 -10.74 7.78
N LYS A 277 7.94 -10.97 8.96
CA LYS A 277 8.30 -12.06 9.87
C LYS A 277 7.30 -13.22 9.81
N PHE A 278 6.29 -13.13 8.95
CA PHE A 278 5.33 -14.21 8.75
C PHE A 278 6.00 -15.37 8.01
N ASP A 279 5.75 -16.61 8.46
CA ASP A 279 6.38 -17.81 7.90
C ASP A 279 5.67 -18.25 6.60
N ALA A 280 5.95 -17.54 5.51
CA ALA A 280 5.48 -17.83 4.16
C ALA A 280 6.38 -17.15 3.12
N ASP A 281 6.18 -17.49 1.84
CA ASP A 281 6.82 -16.79 0.73
C ASP A 281 6.32 -15.33 0.58
N GLU A 282 7.12 -14.51 -0.12
CA GLU A 282 6.84 -13.09 -0.30
C GLU A 282 5.49 -12.84 -0.99
N MET A 283 5.08 -13.69 -1.93
CA MET A 283 3.83 -13.53 -2.65
C MET A 283 2.62 -13.90 -1.78
N GLU A 284 2.73 -14.91 -0.90
CA GLU A 284 1.67 -15.19 0.08
C GLU A 284 1.53 -14.03 1.07
N ILE A 285 2.65 -13.46 1.53
CA ILE A 285 2.64 -12.29 2.42
C ILE A 285 1.97 -11.10 1.72
N SER A 286 2.28 -10.85 0.44
CA SER A 286 1.63 -9.83 -0.36
C SER A 286 0.13 -10.04 -0.42
N ARG A 287 -0.31 -11.22 -0.84
CA ARG A 287 -1.73 -11.55 -0.92
C ARG A 287 -2.47 -11.36 0.41
N ARG A 288 -1.85 -11.68 1.55
CA ARG A 288 -2.46 -11.46 2.86
C ARG A 288 -2.68 -9.98 3.16
N ILE A 289 -1.74 -9.12 2.80
CA ILE A 289 -1.84 -7.67 2.96
C ILE A 289 -2.94 -7.12 2.06
N GLU A 290 -2.90 -7.48 0.78
CA GLU A 290 -3.85 -7.00 -0.22
C GLU A 290 -5.28 -7.47 0.04
N LEU A 291 -5.47 -8.74 0.37
CA LEU A 291 -6.80 -9.28 0.65
C LEU A 291 -7.39 -8.76 1.97
N GLN A 292 -6.55 -8.46 2.96
CA GLN A 292 -6.99 -7.74 4.17
C GLN A 292 -7.48 -6.34 3.81
N ASP A 293 -6.75 -5.65 2.94
CA ASP A 293 -7.12 -4.34 2.44
C ASP A 293 -8.42 -4.39 1.63
N ILE A 294 -8.49 -5.22 0.61
CA ILE A 294 -9.68 -5.41 -0.22
C ILE A 294 -10.93 -5.68 0.61
N CYS A 295 -10.80 -6.54 1.63
CA CYS A 295 -11.88 -6.84 2.57
C CYS A 295 -12.29 -5.61 3.38
N SER A 296 -11.31 -4.89 3.94
CA SER A 296 -11.54 -3.69 4.75
C SER A 296 -12.11 -2.54 3.92
N THR A 297 -11.59 -2.34 2.71
CA THR A 297 -12.10 -1.35 1.76
C THR A 297 -13.57 -1.54 1.47
N ALA A 298 -14.02 -2.78 1.24
CA ALA A 298 -15.43 -3.07 1.00
C ALA A 298 -16.34 -2.66 2.19
N ARG A 299 -15.89 -2.87 3.42
CA ARG A 299 -16.66 -2.42 4.60
C ARG A 299 -16.65 -0.92 4.76
N LEU A 300 -15.48 -0.30 4.60
CA LEU A 300 -15.32 1.15 4.73
C LEU A 300 -16.22 1.92 3.75
N GLN A 301 -16.42 1.42 2.54
CA GLN A 301 -17.35 2.03 1.59
C GLN A 301 -18.78 2.17 2.15
N LEU A 302 -19.24 1.22 2.99
CA LEU A 302 -20.54 1.30 3.66
C LEU A 302 -20.49 2.20 4.91
N THR A 303 -19.49 2.03 5.77
CA THR A 303 -19.43 2.74 7.05
C THR A 303 -19.08 4.22 6.91
N LEU A 304 -18.49 4.60 5.78
CA LEU A 304 -18.20 6.01 5.43
C LEU A 304 -19.33 6.69 4.64
N ASN A 305 -20.45 5.99 4.45
CA ASN A 305 -21.64 6.53 3.79
C ASN A 305 -21.37 7.06 2.36
N LEU A 306 -20.64 6.29 1.57
CA LEU A 306 -20.23 6.69 0.20
C LEU A 306 -21.32 6.46 -0.86
N GLY A 307 -22.55 6.13 -0.47
CA GLY A 307 -23.67 5.97 -1.39
C GLY A 307 -23.62 4.70 -2.23
N ILE A 308 -22.99 3.63 -1.73
CA ILE A 308 -22.93 2.33 -2.41
C ILE A 308 -24.34 1.76 -2.62
N THR A 309 -24.63 1.34 -3.84
CA THR A 309 -25.88 0.74 -4.27
C THR A 309 -25.77 -0.76 -4.51
N ALA A 310 -26.90 -1.43 -4.73
CA ALA A 310 -26.93 -2.83 -5.13
C ALA A 310 -26.18 -3.09 -6.46
N ASP A 311 -26.20 -2.13 -7.37
CA ASP A 311 -25.54 -2.27 -8.67
C ASP A 311 -24.03 -2.06 -8.54
N ASP A 312 -23.58 -1.14 -7.68
CA ASP A 312 -22.17 -0.99 -7.31
C ASP A 312 -21.62 -2.30 -6.71
N TYR A 313 -22.35 -2.87 -5.74
CA TYR A 313 -21.97 -4.16 -5.14
C TYR A 313 -21.82 -5.27 -6.19
N LYS A 314 -22.80 -5.42 -7.09
CA LYS A 314 -22.73 -6.41 -8.18
C LYS A 314 -21.56 -6.14 -9.12
N SER A 315 -21.30 -4.87 -9.45
CA SER A 315 -20.18 -4.45 -10.29
C SER A 315 -18.86 -4.82 -9.63
N PHE A 316 -18.67 -4.50 -8.36
CA PHE A 316 -17.43 -4.78 -7.61
C PHE A 316 -17.11 -6.27 -7.52
N LEU A 317 -18.11 -7.14 -7.54
CA LEU A 317 -17.90 -8.59 -7.54
C LEU A 317 -17.68 -9.20 -8.94
N LYS A 318 -17.94 -8.44 -10.02
CA LYS A 318 -17.76 -8.92 -11.40
C LYS A 318 -16.39 -8.56 -11.98
N THR A 319 -15.84 -7.43 -11.55
CA THR A 319 -14.69 -6.79 -12.20
C THR A 319 -13.29 -7.24 -11.78
N PRO A 320 -13.04 -7.92 -10.65
CA PRO A 320 -11.68 -8.26 -10.28
C PRO A 320 -11.02 -9.15 -11.32
N LEU A 321 -9.79 -8.78 -11.68
CA LEU A 321 -8.84 -9.65 -12.37
C LEU A 321 -7.90 -10.17 -11.29
N GLY A 322 -7.61 -11.48 -11.30
CA GLY A 322 -6.62 -12.05 -10.41
C GLY A 322 -5.21 -11.71 -10.91
N ASP A 323 -4.28 -11.59 -9.98
CA ASP A 323 -2.85 -11.49 -10.23
C ASP A 323 -2.06 -12.15 -9.09
N GLU A 324 -0.74 -12.21 -9.23
CA GLU A 324 0.10 -12.90 -8.25
C GLU A 324 0.11 -12.23 -6.88
N GLU A 325 -0.09 -10.91 -6.82
CA GLU A 325 -0.02 -10.11 -5.58
C GLU A 325 -1.33 -10.07 -4.83
N HIS A 326 -2.46 -9.98 -5.55
CA HIS A 326 -3.79 -9.88 -4.94
C HIS A 326 -4.50 -11.23 -4.82
N GLY A 327 -3.97 -12.27 -5.49
CA GLY A 327 -4.55 -13.61 -5.53
C GLY A 327 -5.45 -13.85 -6.74
N THR A 328 -6.11 -15.00 -6.77
CA THR A 328 -7.03 -15.36 -7.85
C THR A 328 -8.28 -14.46 -7.82
N LYS A 329 -8.96 -14.37 -8.96
CA LYS A 329 -10.24 -13.66 -9.05
C LYS A 329 -11.24 -14.14 -7.98
N GLU A 330 -11.32 -15.43 -7.78
CA GLU A 330 -12.22 -16.08 -6.81
C GLU A 330 -11.87 -15.67 -5.38
N THR A 331 -10.59 -15.61 -5.06
CA THR A 331 -10.09 -15.19 -3.74
C THR A 331 -10.38 -13.71 -3.50
N ILE A 332 -10.12 -12.86 -4.47
CA ILE A 332 -10.44 -11.42 -4.39
C ILE A 332 -11.95 -11.22 -4.18
N ILE A 333 -12.81 -11.91 -4.97
CA ILE A 333 -14.26 -11.85 -4.81
C ILE A 333 -14.70 -12.34 -3.44
N HIS A 334 -14.10 -13.42 -2.94
CA HIS A 334 -14.40 -13.97 -1.61
C HIS A 334 -14.15 -12.92 -0.52
N TRP A 335 -12.94 -12.33 -0.46
CA TRP A 335 -12.55 -11.38 0.57
C TRP A 335 -13.29 -10.04 0.43
N LYS A 336 -13.47 -9.54 -0.78
CA LYS A 336 -14.28 -8.34 -1.04
C LYS A 336 -15.72 -8.53 -0.58
N ASN A 337 -16.33 -9.67 -0.95
CA ASN A 337 -17.69 -9.97 -0.54
C ASN A 337 -17.80 -10.10 0.98
N ARG A 338 -16.86 -10.82 1.61
CA ARG A 338 -16.78 -10.92 3.07
C ARG A 338 -16.75 -9.54 3.74
N GLY A 339 -15.95 -8.63 3.23
CA GLY A 339 -15.78 -7.29 3.79
C GLY A 339 -17.10 -6.54 3.99
N PHE A 340 -18.03 -6.63 3.04
CA PHE A 340 -19.32 -5.94 3.15
C PHE A 340 -20.11 -6.31 4.42
N TYR A 341 -19.89 -7.50 4.98
CA TYR A 341 -20.64 -8.00 6.14
C TYR A 341 -19.93 -7.82 7.48
N MET A 342 -18.64 -7.54 7.47
CA MET A 342 -17.85 -7.48 8.70
C MET A 342 -18.12 -6.23 9.50
N THR A 343 -18.29 -6.36 10.82
CA THR A 343 -18.45 -5.23 11.75
C THR A 343 -17.15 -4.82 12.40
N THR A 344 -16.23 -5.77 12.58
CA THR A 344 -14.91 -5.57 13.17
C THR A 344 -13.80 -5.85 12.18
N LEU A 345 -12.61 -5.27 12.42
CA LEU A 345 -11.43 -5.55 11.61
C LEU A 345 -10.98 -7.02 11.71
N GLN A 346 -11.33 -7.73 12.79
CA GLN A 346 -11.07 -9.17 12.89
C GLN A 346 -11.71 -9.95 11.74
N GLY A 347 -12.85 -9.51 11.25
CA GLY A 347 -13.51 -10.15 10.11
C GLY A 347 -12.70 -10.13 8.81
N CYS A 348 -11.70 -9.26 8.69
CA CYS A 348 -10.78 -9.17 7.55
C CYS A 348 -9.33 -9.57 7.91
N ASN A 349 -9.11 -10.23 9.04
CA ASN A 349 -7.78 -10.64 9.48
C ASN A 349 -7.29 -11.87 8.70
N THR A 350 -6.48 -11.66 7.67
CA THR A 350 -5.95 -12.70 6.78
C THR A 350 -4.81 -13.53 7.39
N TRP A 351 -4.27 -13.14 8.55
CA TRP A 351 -3.05 -13.74 9.10
C TRP A 351 -3.26 -15.11 9.77
N GLY A 352 -4.49 -15.45 10.11
CA GLY A 352 -4.84 -16.73 10.75
C GLY A 352 -5.34 -17.80 9.78
N VAL A 353 -5.70 -17.44 8.55
CA VAL A 353 -6.28 -18.37 7.59
C VAL A 353 -5.22 -19.21 6.87
N SER A 354 -5.62 -20.31 6.25
CA SER A 354 -4.70 -21.16 5.48
C SER A 354 -4.19 -20.46 4.21
N SER A 355 -3.04 -20.91 3.68
CA SER A 355 -2.46 -20.38 2.43
C SER A 355 -3.44 -20.53 1.25
N ARG A 356 -4.29 -21.57 1.25
CA ARG A 356 -5.32 -21.77 0.21
C ARG A 356 -6.39 -20.66 0.20
N GLU A 357 -6.70 -20.08 1.34
CA GLU A 357 -7.72 -19.02 1.45
C GLU A 357 -7.23 -17.67 0.99
N VAL A 358 -5.93 -17.56 0.71
CA VAL A 358 -5.27 -16.36 0.19
C VAL A 358 -4.53 -16.62 -1.14
N ALA A 359 -4.76 -17.78 -1.78
CA ALA A 359 -4.10 -18.16 -3.04
C ALA A 359 -4.78 -17.56 -4.26
#